data_e3926bca3c21df149bab8b2553bb0b4e
#
_entry.id   e3926bca3c21df149bab8b2553bb0b4e
#
_cell.length_a   1.000
_cell.length_b   1.000
_cell.length_c   1.000
_cell.angle_alpha   90.00
_cell.angle_beta   90.00
_cell.angle_gamma   90.00
#
_symmetry.space_group_name_H-M   'P 1'
#
loop_
_entity.id
_entity.type
_entity.pdbx_description
1 polymer ?
#
loop_
_entity_poly.entity_id
_entity_poly.type
_entity_poly.pdbx_seq_one_letter_code
_entity_poly.pdbx_strand_id
1 'polypeptide(L)'
;HSIGEQLAAFILFVNRTFSESGQVLLDTSNPYDEPTVEFNLLSDDRDLKRLMDGFRKMVLIQQSKQFKKISKEVFAAVYGDKVRQVGNVNLKNKLLTNLFSKLLDGPDVLRTYLLNKFVVEAPELSVLMQNDEVLSDFIKKSTVGVWHASCTCRMGDVNDNMSVTDNEGRVHGIEGLRVVDASIFPIVPCANLNF
;
A
#
# COMPACT_ATOMS: atom_id res chain seq x y z
N HIS A 1 0.34 1.11 20.74
CA HIS A 1 -1.01 0.72 21.19
C HIS A 1 -1.03 -0.77 21.47
N SER A 2 -1.62 -1.19 22.60
CA SER A 2 -1.70 -2.61 23.02
C SER A 2 -2.42 -3.50 22.01
N ILE A 3 -3.31 -2.96 21.18
CA ILE A 3 -3.96 -3.73 20.12
C ILE A 3 -2.96 -4.26 19.06
N GLY A 4 -1.83 -3.60 18.88
CA GLY A 4 -0.74 -4.07 18.01
C GLY A 4 -0.05 -5.34 18.49
N GLU A 5 -0.24 -5.71 19.77
CA GLU A 5 0.24 -6.98 20.33
C GLU A 5 -0.68 -8.14 19.96
N GLN A 6 -1.94 -7.85 19.61
CA GLN A 6 -2.99 -8.83 19.29
C GLN A 6 -3.23 -8.98 17.78
N LEU A 7 -3.00 -7.92 17.00
CA LEU A 7 -3.26 -7.89 15.56
C LEU A 7 -1.96 -7.63 14.81
N ALA A 8 -1.55 -8.60 13.99
CA ALA A 8 -0.44 -8.45 13.05
C ALA A 8 -0.99 -8.31 11.63
N ALA A 9 -0.44 -7.39 10.85
CA ALA A 9 -0.79 -7.20 9.45
C ALA A 9 0.30 -7.76 8.54
N PHE A 10 -0.12 -8.49 7.50
CA PHE A 10 0.72 -8.85 6.37
C PHE A 10 0.39 -7.91 5.22
N ILE A 11 1.39 -7.28 4.66
CA ILE A 11 1.25 -6.36 3.54
C ILE A 11 1.89 -7.00 2.32
N LEU A 12 1.14 -7.05 1.22
CA LEU A 12 1.62 -7.53 -0.06
C LEU A 12 2.10 -6.35 -0.90
N PHE A 13 3.36 -6.38 -1.31
CA PHE A 13 3.94 -5.39 -2.20
C PHE A 13 4.16 -5.97 -3.60
N VAL A 14 3.89 -5.17 -4.61
CA VAL A 14 4.29 -5.43 -5.99
C VAL A 14 5.34 -4.41 -6.38
N ASN A 15 6.57 -4.89 -6.59
CA ASN A 15 7.66 -4.09 -7.12
C ASN A 15 7.69 -4.15 -8.65
N ARG A 16 8.26 -3.16 -9.31
CA ARG A 16 8.34 -3.05 -10.77
C ARG A 16 6.96 -3.25 -11.39
N THR A 17 6.10 -2.28 -11.18
CA THR A 17 4.78 -2.25 -11.80
C THR A 17 4.89 -2.16 -13.32
N PHE A 18 3.94 -2.75 -14.02
CA PHE A 18 3.75 -2.57 -15.46
C PHE A 18 2.86 -1.35 -15.75
N SER A 19 2.11 -0.90 -14.74
CA SER A 19 1.31 0.31 -14.83
C SER A 19 2.22 1.51 -15.02
N GLU A 20 1.98 2.26 -16.07
CA GLU A 20 2.76 3.42 -16.51
C GLU A 20 1.87 4.67 -16.56
N SER A 21 2.47 5.79 -16.95
CA SER A 21 1.75 7.05 -17.18
C SER A 21 1.18 7.70 -15.91
N GLY A 22 1.79 7.47 -14.76
CA GLY A 22 1.60 8.34 -13.60
C GLY A 22 2.17 9.73 -13.90
N GLN A 23 1.55 10.77 -13.34
CA GLN A 23 1.97 12.15 -13.61
C GLN A 23 1.83 13.04 -12.39
N VAL A 24 2.62 14.12 -12.39
CA VAL A 24 2.52 15.21 -11.43
C VAL A 24 2.17 16.47 -12.19
N LEU A 25 1.04 17.08 -11.87
CA LEU A 25 0.48 18.23 -12.56
C LEU A 25 0.44 19.44 -11.64
N LEU A 26 0.72 20.62 -12.21
CA LEU A 26 0.50 21.89 -11.56
C LEU A 26 -0.81 22.50 -12.08
N ASP A 27 -1.82 22.58 -11.23
CA ASP A 27 -3.13 23.11 -11.60
C ASP A 27 -3.18 24.63 -11.53
N THR A 28 -2.23 25.25 -10.83
CA THR A 28 -2.14 26.70 -10.63
C THR A 28 -0.70 27.21 -10.80
N SER A 29 -0.54 28.51 -10.97
CA SER A 29 0.76 29.19 -10.97
C SER A 29 1.23 29.61 -9.57
N ASN A 30 0.43 29.36 -8.53
CA ASN A 30 0.80 29.65 -7.16
C ASN A 30 1.75 28.56 -6.62
N PRO A 31 3.01 28.88 -6.24
CA PRO A 31 4.00 27.89 -5.80
C PRO A 31 3.67 27.27 -4.43
N TYR A 32 2.67 27.74 -3.72
CA TYR A 32 2.23 27.22 -2.43
C TYR A 32 1.08 26.22 -2.54
N ASP A 33 0.50 26.05 -3.73
CA ASP A 33 -0.53 25.05 -3.94
C ASP A 33 0.11 23.68 -4.14
N GLU A 34 -0.50 22.63 -3.56
CA GLU A 34 -0.02 21.27 -3.73
C GLU A 34 -0.27 20.80 -5.18
N PRO A 35 0.68 20.12 -5.80
CA PRO A 35 0.49 19.53 -7.13
C PRO A 35 -0.51 18.37 -7.07
N THR A 36 -1.25 18.18 -8.15
CA THR A 36 -2.05 16.97 -8.34
C THR A 36 -1.14 15.80 -8.75
N VAL A 37 -1.19 14.71 -7.98
CA VAL A 37 -0.39 13.51 -8.21
C VAL A 37 -1.29 12.35 -8.61
N GLU A 38 -1.13 11.86 -9.82
CA GLU A 38 -1.84 10.71 -10.36
C GLU A 38 -0.86 9.53 -10.51
N PHE A 39 -1.00 8.50 -9.68
CA PHE A 39 -0.14 7.31 -9.75
C PHE A 39 -0.54 6.32 -10.84
N ASN A 40 -1.78 6.40 -11.33
CA ASN A 40 -2.34 5.49 -12.33
C ASN A 40 -2.14 3.99 -11.96
N LEU A 41 -2.28 3.67 -10.66
CA LEU A 41 -2.08 2.31 -10.14
C LEU A 41 -3.06 1.34 -10.76
N LEU A 42 -2.57 0.13 -11.08
CA LEU A 42 -3.36 -0.97 -11.65
C LEU A 42 -3.99 -0.64 -13.03
N SER A 43 -3.42 0.29 -13.77
CA SER A 43 -3.81 0.56 -15.16
C SER A 43 -3.42 -0.58 -16.10
N ASP A 44 -2.47 -1.42 -15.72
CA ASP A 44 -2.09 -2.65 -16.41
C ASP A 44 -2.59 -3.88 -15.64
N ASP A 45 -3.36 -4.73 -16.32
CA ASP A 45 -3.96 -5.93 -15.70
C ASP A 45 -2.94 -6.94 -15.16
N ARG A 46 -1.68 -6.88 -15.63
CA ARG A 46 -0.61 -7.74 -15.13
C ARG A 46 -0.32 -7.45 -13.66
N ASP A 47 -0.40 -6.20 -13.23
CA ASP A 47 -0.18 -5.83 -11.83
C ASP A 47 -1.32 -6.32 -10.94
N LEU A 48 -2.55 -6.20 -11.40
CA LEU A 48 -3.71 -6.75 -10.70
C LEU A 48 -3.61 -8.28 -10.55
N LYS A 49 -3.26 -9.00 -11.61
CA LYS A 49 -3.07 -10.46 -11.57
C LYS A 49 -1.98 -10.87 -10.60
N ARG A 50 -0.85 -10.15 -10.57
CA ARG A 50 0.24 -10.40 -9.62
C ARG A 50 -0.20 -10.21 -8.17
N LEU A 51 -1.02 -9.19 -7.88
CA LEU A 51 -1.60 -8.96 -6.56
C LEU A 51 -2.60 -10.06 -6.18
N MET A 52 -3.46 -10.48 -7.11
CA MET A 52 -4.41 -11.57 -6.88
C MET A 52 -3.68 -12.88 -6.56
N ASP A 53 -2.66 -13.24 -7.34
CA ASP A 53 -1.83 -14.43 -7.10
C ASP A 53 -1.08 -14.36 -5.78
N GLY A 54 -0.49 -13.20 -5.48
CA GLY A 54 0.21 -12.96 -4.22
C GLY A 54 -0.73 -13.05 -3.02
N PHE A 55 -1.93 -12.49 -3.12
CA PHE A 55 -2.97 -12.58 -2.08
C PHE A 55 -3.33 -14.04 -1.79
N ARG A 56 -3.60 -14.84 -2.82
CA ARG A 56 -3.92 -16.26 -2.66
C ARG A 56 -2.79 -17.04 -1.99
N LYS A 57 -1.54 -16.81 -2.43
CA LYS A 57 -0.35 -17.45 -1.82
C LYS A 57 -0.21 -17.05 -0.36
N MET A 58 -0.41 -15.78 -0.03
CA MET A 58 -0.36 -15.29 1.34
C MET A 58 -1.42 -15.96 2.22
N VAL A 59 -2.66 -16.08 1.74
CA VAL A 59 -3.73 -16.78 2.47
C VAL A 59 -3.39 -18.26 2.69
N LEU A 60 -2.84 -18.95 1.69
CA LEU A 60 -2.42 -20.35 1.83
C LEU A 60 -1.32 -20.51 2.89
N ILE A 61 -0.34 -19.60 2.94
CA ILE A 61 0.70 -19.60 3.98
C ILE A 61 0.06 -19.43 5.37
N GLN A 62 -0.85 -18.47 5.51
CA GLN A 62 -1.53 -18.18 6.78
C GLN A 62 -2.46 -19.31 7.22
N GLN A 63 -2.98 -20.11 6.30
CA GLN A 63 -3.79 -21.30 6.59
C GLN A 63 -2.96 -22.55 6.91
N SER A 64 -1.65 -22.49 6.79
CA SER A 64 -0.76 -23.63 7.08
C SER A 64 -0.83 -24.06 8.56
N LYS A 65 -0.52 -25.33 8.82
CA LYS A 65 -0.47 -25.89 10.20
C LYS A 65 0.53 -25.13 11.09
N GLN A 66 1.63 -24.67 10.52
CA GLN A 66 2.66 -23.93 11.23
C GLN A 66 2.16 -22.55 11.65
N PHE A 67 1.50 -21.83 10.73
CA PHE A 67 0.98 -20.50 11.00
C PHE A 67 -0.16 -20.53 12.02
N LYS A 68 -1.05 -21.53 11.94
CA LYS A 68 -2.16 -21.72 12.89
C LYS A 68 -1.72 -21.97 14.34
N LYS A 69 -0.43 -22.31 14.58
CA LYS A 69 0.10 -22.41 15.95
C LYS A 69 0.35 -21.06 16.61
N ILE A 70 0.55 -20.02 15.83
CA ILE A 70 0.89 -18.68 16.29
C ILE A 70 -0.21 -17.63 16.02
N SER A 71 -1.23 -17.98 15.23
CA SER A 71 -2.37 -17.13 14.93
C SER A 71 -3.69 -17.81 15.28
N LYS A 72 -4.66 -17.03 15.74
CA LYS A 72 -6.00 -17.51 16.07
C LYS A 72 -6.95 -17.35 14.89
N GLU A 73 -7.00 -16.16 14.31
CA GLU A 73 -7.88 -15.83 13.19
C GLU A 73 -7.10 -15.11 12.10
N VAL A 74 -7.51 -15.36 10.86
CA VAL A 74 -6.98 -14.71 9.65
C VAL A 74 -8.16 -14.10 8.89
N PHE A 75 -8.05 -12.83 8.56
CA PHE A 75 -9.08 -12.11 7.81
C PHE A 75 -8.45 -11.11 6.84
N ALA A 76 -9.19 -10.76 5.78
CA ALA A 76 -8.79 -9.70 4.88
C ALA A 76 -9.04 -8.33 5.53
N ALA A 77 -8.14 -7.40 5.35
CA ALA A 77 -8.22 -6.08 5.92
C ALA A 77 -7.90 -5.00 4.88
N VAL A 78 -8.50 -3.83 5.07
CA VAL A 78 -8.19 -2.62 4.31
C VAL A 78 -7.66 -1.55 5.27
N TYR A 79 -6.78 -0.68 4.77
CA TYR A 79 -6.31 0.46 5.53
C TYR A 79 -7.32 1.62 5.41
N GLY A 80 -8.50 1.42 6.03
CA GLY A 80 -9.61 2.35 5.98
C GLY A 80 -9.53 3.50 6.99
N ASP A 81 -10.49 4.42 6.91
CA ASP A 81 -10.54 5.60 7.79
C ASP A 81 -10.71 5.25 9.26
N LYS A 82 -11.41 4.17 9.60
CA LYS A 82 -11.50 3.68 10.99
C LYS A 82 -10.14 3.32 11.55
N VAL A 83 -9.31 2.62 10.78
CA VAL A 83 -7.95 2.26 11.19
C VAL A 83 -7.10 3.51 11.40
N ARG A 84 -7.20 4.50 10.50
CA ARG A 84 -6.53 5.79 10.63
C ARG A 84 -6.96 6.55 11.88
N GLN A 85 -8.27 6.62 12.14
CA GLN A 85 -8.82 7.31 13.32
C GLN A 85 -8.37 6.68 14.64
N VAL A 86 -8.38 5.33 14.71
CA VAL A 86 -7.90 4.58 15.88
C VAL A 86 -6.38 4.70 16.04
N GLY A 87 -5.64 4.85 14.95
CA GLY A 87 -4.19 5.08 14.93
C GLY A 87 -3.74 6.41 15.55
N ASN A 88 -4.62 7.41 15.63
CA ASN A 88 -4.29 8.69 16.22
C ASN A 88 -3.96 8.56 17.72
N VAL A 89 -2.80 9.10 18.11
CA VAL A 89 -2.30 9.01 19.50
C VAL A 89 -3.03 10.02 20.39
N ASN A 90 -4.03 9.54 21.15
CA ASN A 90 -4.73 10.33 22.18
C ASN A 90 -5.19 9.40 23.32
N LEU A 91 -5.54 10.00 24.46
CA LEU A 91 -5.95 9.25 25.67
C LEU A 91 -7.19 8.38 25.45
N LYS A 92 -8.16 8.87 24.68
CA LYS A 92 -9.38 8.13 24.34
C LYS A 92 -9.04 6.85 23.56
N ASN A 93 -8.26 6.97 22.50
CA ASN A 93 -7.85 5.83 21.67
C ASN A 93 -6.96 4.85 22.45
N LYS A 94 -6.10 5.37 23.34
CA LYS A 94 -5.29 4.53 24.23
C LYS A 94 -6.17 3.66 25.14
N LEU A 95 -7.17 4.24 25.77
CA LEU A 95 -8.08 3.50 26.64
C LEU A 95 -8.95 2.50 25.88
N LEU A 96 -9.52 2.92 24.73
CA LEU A 96 -10.33 2.07 23.87
C LEU A 96 -9.54 0.87 23.34
N THR A 97 -8.33 1.10 22.81
CA THR A 97 -7.50 0.03 22.27
C THR A 97 -6.99 -0.93 23.34
N ASN A 98 -6.71 -0.43 24.56
CA ASN A 98 -6.34 -1.29 25.69
C ASN A 98 -7.50 -2.18 26.14
N LEU A 99 -8.71 -1.64 26.20
CA LEU A 99 -9.90 -2.42 26.54
C LEU A 99 -10.19 -3.46 25.45
N PHE A 100 -10.18 -3.04 24.20
CA PHE A 100 -10.42 -3.91 23.06
C PHE A 100 -9.39 -5.04 22.97
N SER A 101 -8.09 -4.76 23.18
CA SER A 101 -7.03 -5.75 23.23
C SER A 101 -7.32 -6.84 24.27
N LYS A 102 -7.72 -6.47 25.48
CA LYS A 102 -8.10 -7.44 26.54
C LYS A 102 -9.31 -8.29 26.15
N LEU A 103 -10.29 -7.69 25.48
CA LEU A 103 -11.47 -8.44 25.02
C LEU A 103 -11.13 -9.44 23.90
N LEU A 104 -10.14 -9.15 23.05
CA LEU A 104 -9.65 -10.07 22.03
C LEU A 104 -8.93 -11.29 22.62
N ASP A 105 -8.43 -11.22 23.85
CA ASP A 105 -7.87 -12.37 24.59
C ASP A 105 -8.94 -13.29 25.20
N GLY A 106 -10.19 -12.87 25.15
CA GLY A 106 -11.34 -13.62 25.64
C GLY A 106 -11.70 -14.86 24.79
N PRO A 107 -12.89 -15.46 25.06
CA PRO A 107 -13.38 -16.63 24.33
C PRO A 107 -13.44 -16.38 22.82
N ASP A 108 -13.20 -17.42 22.03
CA ASP A 108 -13.14 -17.37 20.56
C ASP A 108 -14.41 -16.73 19.95
N VAL A 109 -15.60 -17.11 20.45
CA VAL A 109 -16.87 -16.57 19.95
C VAL A 109 -16.96 -15.05 20.14
N LEU A 110 -16.53 -14.54 21.29
CA LEU A 110 -16.50 -13.10 21.55
C LEU A 110 -15.49 -12.40 20.65
N ARG A 111 -14.30 -12.98 20.48
CA ARG A 111 -13.26 -12.43 19.61
C ARG A 111 -13.74 -12.33 18.17
N THR A 112 -14.26 -13.43 17.60
CA THR A 112 -14.79 -13.46 16.23
C THR A 112 -15.91 -12.42 16.03
N TYR A 113 -16.82 -12.30 16.98
CA TYR A 113 -17.87 -11.28 16.95
C TYR A 113 -17.29 -9.85 16.94
N LEU A 114 -16.32 -9.58 17.81
CA LEU A 114 -15.69 -8.24 17.91
C LEU A 114 -14.90 -7.89 16.64
N LEU A 115 -14.13 -8.83 16.11
CA LEU A 115 -13.39 -8.64 14.87
C LEU A 115 -14.33 -8.34 13.71
N ASN A 116 -15.35 -9.15 13.50
CA ASN A 116 -16.31 -8.97 12.40
C ASN A 116 -17.10 -7.66 12.53
N LYS A 117 -17.40 -7.23 13.74
CA LYS A 117 -18.19 -6.00 13.96
C LYS A 117 -17.37 -4.71 13.82
N PHE A 118 -16.11 -4.72 14.27
CA PHE A 118 -15.35 -3.49 14.46
C PHE A 118 -14.09 -3.40 13.58
N VAL A 119 -13.58 -4.51 13.08
CA VAL A 119 -12.27 -4.57 12.40
C VAL A 119 -12.41 -5.00 10.95
N VAL A 120 -13.16 -6.05 10.68
CA VAL A 120 -13.28 -6.63 9.34
C VAL A 120 -14.24 -5.79 8.50
N GLU A 121 -13.71 -5.17 7.46
CA GLU A 121 -14.49 -4.39 6.47
C GLU A 121 -14.44 -5.05 5.07
N ALA A 122 -13.76 -6.18 4.97
CA ALA A 122 -13.56 -6.91 3.71
C ALA A 122 -14.52 -8.11 3.62
N PRO A 123 -14.77 -8.63 2.41
CA PRO A 123 -15.46 -9.91 2.23
C PRO A 123 -14.73 -11.06 2.94
N GLU A 124 -15.47 -12.14 3.24
CA GLU A 124 -14.89 -13.34 3.83
C GLU A 124 -13.77 -13.91 2.95
N LEU A 125 -12.71 -14.45 3.58
CA LEU A 125 -11.58 -15.04 2.87
C LEU A 125 -11.98 -16.18 1.93
N SER A 126 -12.99 -16.97 2.30
CA SER A 126 -13.55 -18.03 1.48
C SER A 126 -14.11 -17.51 0.15
N VAL A 127 -14.82 -16.39 0.19
CA VAL A 127 -15.37 -15.73 -1.00
C VAL A 127 -14.25 -15.14 -1.86
N LEU A 128 -13.29 -14.45 -1.25
CA LEU A 128 -12.13 -13.87 -1.95
C LEU A 128 -11.27 -14.93 -2.64
N MET A 129 -11.16 -16.12 -2.03
CA MET A 129 -10.36 -17.23 -2.62
C MET A 129 -11.06 -17.92 -3.79
N GLN A 130 -12.39 -17.90 -3.85
CA GLN A 130 -13.18 -18.65 -4.84
C GLN A 130 -13.74 -17.79 -5.96
N ASN A 131 -13.83 -16.47 -5.77
CA ASN A 131 -14.44 -15.55 -6.73
C ASN A 131 -13.42 -14.49 -7.18
N ASP A 132 -12.99 -14.58 -8.43
CA ASP A 132 -12.00 -13.67 -9.03
C ASP A 132 -12.49 -12.24 -9.14
N GLU A 133 -13.75 -12.04 -9.40
CA GLU A 133 -14.36 -10.71 -9.54
C GLU A 133 -14.36 -9.99 -8.19
N VAL A 134 -14.83 -10.67 -7.13
CA VAL A 134 -14.84 -10.13 -5.77
C VAL A 134 -13.43 -9.85 -5.28
N LEU A 135 -12.47 -10.74 -5.58
CA LEU A 135 -11.07 -10.53 -5.23
C LEU A 135 -10.47 -9.34 -5.99
N SER A 136 -10.74 -9.22 -7.28
CA SER A 136 -10.29 -8.09 -8.11
C SER A 136 -10.79 -6.77 -7.55
N ASP A 137 -12.09 -6.68 -7.25
CA ASP A 137 -12.70 -5.48 -6.69
C ASP A 137 -12.14 -5.12 -5.31
N PHE A 138 -11.94 -6.13 -4.46
CA PHE A 138 -11.30 -5.96 -3.17
C PHE A 138 -9.89 -5.39 -3.30
N ILE A 139 -9.07 -5.96 -4.19
CA ILE A 139 -7.69 -5.52 -4.42
C ILE A 139 -7.67 -4.08 -4.98
N LYS A 140 -8.48 -3.77 -5.98
CA LYS A 140 -8.57 -2.42 -6.55
C LYS A 140 -8.91 -1.36 -5.48
N LYS A 141 -9.82 -1.68 -4.55
CA LYS A 141 -10.23 -0.78 -3.46
C LYS A 141 -9.19 -0.69 -2.34
N SER A 142 -8.34 -1.71 -2.17
CA SER A 142 -7.40 -1.81 -1.05
C SER A 142 -5.98 -1.41 -1.43
N THR A 143 -5.66 -1.31 -2.73
CA THR A 143 -4.32 -0.95 -3.22
C THR A 143 -4.05 0.52 -2.99
N VAL A 144 -2.89 0.80 -2.40
CA VAL A 144 -2.39 2.16 -2.15
C VAL A 144 -0.91 2.25 -2.56
N GLY A 145 -0.45 3.46 -2.83
CA GLY A 145 0.98 3.74 -3.02
C GLY A 145 1.76 3.57 -1.71
N VAL A 146 3.04 3.25 -1.81
CA VAL A 146 3.91 2.92 -0.65
C VAL A 146 4.89 4.05 -0.32
N TRP A 147 4.60 5.27 -0.70
CA TRP A 147 5.44 6.47 -0.44
C TRP A 147 6.87 6.39 -1.00
N HIS A 148 7.08 5.59 -2.04
CA HIS A 148 8.34 5.46 -2.78
C HIS A 148 8.18 5.96 -4.21
N ALA A 149 7.67 7.19 -4.36
CA ALA A 149 7.55 7.84 -5.66
C ALA A 149 8.95 8.00 -6.29
N SER A 150 9.05 7.70 -7.60
CA SER A 150 10.30 7.75 -8.35
C SER A 150 10.04 7.98 -9.83
N CYS A 151 11.09 8.26 -10.59
CA CYS A 151 11.08 8.30 -12.06
C CYS A 151 10.34 9.51 -12.70
N THR A 152 9.84 10.49 -11.95
CA THR A 152 9.13 11.65 -12.51
C THR A 152 10.05 12.68 -13.18
N CYS A 153 11.35 12.66 -12.88
CA CYS A 153 12.40 13.47 -13.52
C CYS A 153 13.52 12.56 -14.02
N ARG A 154 13.17 11.46 -14.68
CA ARG A 154 14.11 10.39 -15.00
C ARG A 154 15.32 10.87 -15.79
N MET A 155 16.48 10.30 -15.48
CA MET A 155 17.70 10.53 -16.23
C MET A 155 17.70 9.76 -17.54
N GLY A 156 18.34 10.32 -18.57
CA GLY A 156 18.49 9.68 -19.86
C GLY A 156 19.16 10.59 -20.89
N ASP A 157 19.15 10.15 -22.14
CA ASP A 157 19.70 10.91 -23.25
C ASP A 157 18.85 12.16 -23.54
N VAL A 158 19.50 13.27 -23.94
CA VAL A 158 18.81 14.53 -24.28
C VAL A 158 17.82 14.40 -25.45
N ASN A 159 17.98 13.39 -26.29
CA ASN A 159 17.07 13.10 -27.40
C ASN A 159 15.88 12.21 -26.99
N ASP A 160 15.85 11.70 -25.77
CA ASP A 160 14.71 10.99 -25.22
C ASP A 160 13.71 12.01 -24.67
N ASN A 161 12.58 12.19 -25.35
CA ASN A 161 11.52 13.15 -24.95
C ASN A 161 10.96 12.90 -23.54
N MET A 162 11.20 11.75 -22.95
CA MET A 162 10.78 11.42 -21.59
C MET A 162 11.90 11.64 -20.57
N SER A 163 13.12 11.96 -21.01
CA SER A 163 14.24 12.27 -20.14
C SER A 163 14.20 13.73 -19.69
N VAL A 164 14.35 13.96 -18.38
CA VAL A 164 14.37 15.30 -17.78
C VAL A 164 15.79 15.72 -17.38
N THR A 165 16.62 14.75 -16.97
CA THR A 165 17.99 15.01 -16.52
C THR A 165 19.00 14.13 -17.22
N ASP A 166 20.27 14.58 -17.24
CA ASP A 166 21.40 13.76 -17.61
C ASP A 166 21.83 12.82 -16.43
N ASN A 167 22.87 12.03 -16.65
CA ASN A 167 23.42 11.10 -15.66
C ASN A 167 24.13 11.77 -14.48
N GLU A 168 24.27 13.10 -14.50
CA GLU A 168 24.77 13.91 -13.39
C GLU A 168 23.64 14.69 -12.69
N GLY A 169 22.39 14.42 -13.05
CA GLY A 169 21.20 15.07 -12.50
C GLY A 169 20.97 16.50 -13.00
N ARG A 170 21.69 16.96 -14.03
CA ARG A 170 21.48 18.29 -14.62
C ARG A 170 20.22 18.28 -15.49
N VAL A 171 19.36 19.26 -15.30
CA VAL A 171 18.11 19.38 -16.09
C VAL A 171 18.45 19.79 -17.52
N HIS A 172 17.93 19.04 -18.51
CA HIS A 172 18.15 19.33 -19.92
C HIS A 172 17.63 20.74 -20.28
N GLY A 173 18.47 21.50 -20.97
CA GLY A 173 18.11 22.85 -21.46
C GLY A 173 18.05 23.97 -20.41
N ILE A 174 18.39 23.70 -19.14
CA ILE A 174 18.42 24.70 -18.06
C ILE A 174 19.78 24.71 -17.39
N GLU A 175 20.46 25.84 -17.42
CA GLU A 175 21.74 26.00 -16.75
C GLU A 175 21.58 26.17 -15.24
N GLY A 176 22.46 25.54 -14.46
CA GLY A 176 22.54 25.69 -13.00
C GLY A 176 21.48 24.96 -12.20
N LEU A 177 20.57 24.19 -12.85
CA LEU A 177 19.52 23.41 -12.17
C LEU A 177 19.86 21.92 -12.16
N ARG A 178 19.71 21.28 -10.97
CA ARG A 178 19.85 19.84 -10.78
C ARG A 178 18.69 19.27 -9.99
N VAL A 179 18.36 18.01 -10.28
CA VAL A 179 17.47 17.16 -9.48
C VAL A 179 18.31 16.09 -8.80
N VAL A 180 18.15 15.92 -7.46
CA VAL A 180 18.99 15.02 -6.65
C VAL A 180 18.09 14.28 -5.65
N ASP A 181 17.14 13.51 -6.18
CA ASP A 181 16.26 12.63 -5.40
C ASP A 181 15.85 11.40 -6.23
N ALA A 182 14.96 10.56 -5.72
CA ALA A 182 14.52 9.33 -6.40
C ALA A 182 13.76 9.58 -7.72
N SER A 183 13.36 10.82 -8.01
CA SER A 183 12.68 11.16 -9.26
C SER A 183 13.59 10.99 -10.49
N ILE A 184 14.92 11.05 -10.31
CA ILE A 184 15.88 10.87 -11.41
C ILE A 184 16.04 9.42 -11.87
N PHE A 185 15.55 8.42 -11.13
CA PHE A 185 15.71 7.03 -11.53
C PHE A 185 15.09 6.77 -12.91
N PRO A 186 15.82 6.08 -13.80
CA PRO A 186 15.32 5.79 -15.16
C PRO A 186 14.21 4.72 -15.16
N ILE A 187 14.20 3.86 -14.13
CA ILE A 187 13.19 2.81 -13.91
C ILE A 187 12.93 2.66 -12.41
N VAL A 188 11.73 2.20 -12.05
CA VAL A 188 11.38 1.89 -10.65
C VAL A 188 12.23 0.72 -10.15
N PRO A 189 13.04 0.88 -9.10
CA PRO A 189 13.88 -0.19 -8.57
C PRO A 189 13.07 -1.27 -7.85
N CYS A 190 13.64 -2.47 -7.74
CA CYS A 190 13.06 -3.59 -6.97
C CYS A 190 13.41 -3.55 -5.47
N ALA A 191 13.72 -2.39 -4.93
CA ALA A 191 14.14 -2.22 -3.55
C ALA A 191 13.45 -1.00 -2.94
N ASN A 192 13.52 -0.92 -1.61
CA ASN A 192 13.16 0.29 -0.89
C ASN A 192 14.10 1.43 -1.30
N LEU A 193 13.56 2.63 -1.53
CA LEU A 193 14.34 3.79 -2.00
C LEU A 193 15.20 4.46 -0.92
N ASN A 194 15.12 4.00 0.33
CA ASN A 194 15.86 4.57 1.46
C ASN A 194 17.25 3.93 1.70
N PHE A 195 17.75 3.17 0.74
CA PHE A 195 19.09 2.56 0.79
C PHE A 195 20.02 3.23 -0.19
#